data_103c62172aa9646dd58997fba7eb3d03
#
_entry.id   103c62172aa9646dd58997fba7eb3d03
#
_cell.length_a   1.000
_cell.length_b   1.000
_cell.length_c   1.000
_cell.angle_alpha   90.00
_cell.angle_beta   90.00
_cell.angle_gamma   90.00
#
_symmetry.space_group_name_H-M   'P 1'
#
loop_
_entity.id
_entity.type
_entity.pdbx_description
1 polymer ?
#
loop_
_entity_poly.entity_id
_entity_poly.type
_entity_poly.pdbx_seq_one_letter_code
_entity_poly.pdbx_strand_id
1 'polypeptide(L)'
;MCSSDLFLSEAENAYGPHVKDPRSGEIIESHICWFHNMTNLLTKWYMTQCGPLDKRARTMNFDDRLMGELIRFVSSHEVGHTLGLRHNMSASYATPVEKLRDKAWIEKHGHTASIMDYARFNYVAQPEDNIDS
;
A
#
# COMPACT_ATOMS: atom_id res chain seq x y z
N MET A 1 -14.82 -10.15 -11.90
CA MET A 1 -14.11 -8.97 -11.35
C MET A 1 -13.89 -8.00 -12.50
N CYS A 2 -14.56 -6.86 -12.50
CA CYS A 2 -14.40 -5.86 -13.55
C CYS A 2 -13.47 -4.78 -13.00
N SER A 3 -12.25 -4.69 -13.51
CA SER A 3 -11.38 -3.55 -13.24
C SER A 3 -11.63 -2.51 -14.31
N SER A 4 -12.01 -1.30 -13.92
CA SER A 4 -12.12 -0.18 -14.84
C SER A 4 -11.02 0.83 -14.53
N ASP A 5 -10.11 1.01 -15.47
CA ASP A 5 -9.16 2.12 -15.42
C ASP A 5 -9.92 3.41 -15.76
N LEU A 6 -9.93 4.33 -14.82
CA LEU A 6 -10.53 5.64 -15.01
C LEU A 6 -9.42 6.65 -15.36
N PHE A 7 -9.36 7.07 -16.62
CA PHE A 7 -8.44 8.09 -17.13
C PHE A 7 -8.85 9.50 -16.71
N LEU A 8 -9.14 9.72 -15.43
CA LEU A 8 -9.37 11.05 -14.89
C LEU A 8 -8.03 11.61 -14.43
N SER A 9 -7.51 12.59 -15.15
CA SER A 9 -6.16 13.13 -14.96
C SER A 9 -5.92 13.78 -13.59
N GLU A 10 -6.96 14.14 -12.85
CA GLU A 10 -6.84 14.88 -11.59
C GLU A 10 -7.06 14.00 -10.35
N ALA A 11 -7.69 12.83 -10.48
CA ALA A 11 -7.94 11.98 -9.33
C ALA A 11 -6.74 11.08 -9.00
N GLU A 12 -6.21 11.23 -7.80
CA GLU A 12 -5.14 10.39 -7.24
C GLU A 12 -5.76 9.44 -6.21
N ASN A 13 -6.44 8.37 -6.65
CA ASN A 13 -7.14 7.46 -5.73
C ASN A 13 -7.26 6.04 -6.28
N ALA A 14 -7.54 5.10 -5.38
CA ALA A 14 -8.03 3.76 -5.68
C ALA A 14 -9.06 3.39 -4.60
N TYR A 15 -10.06 2.57 -4.93
CA TYR A 15 -11.02 2.06 -3.96
C TYR A 15 -11.65 0.75 -4.43
N GLY A 16 -11.99 -0.11 -3.47
CA GLY A 16 -12.58 -1.44 -3.70
C GLY A 16 -13.99 -1.56 -3.14
N PRO A 17 -15.03 -0.98 -3.79
CA PRO A 17 -16.40 -1.11 -3.32
C PRO A 17 -16.93 -2.51 -3.55
N HIS A 18 -17.93 -2.88 -2.72
CA HIS A 18 -18.64 -4.13 -2.87
C HIS A 18 -20.15 -3.96 -2.54
N VAL A 19 -20.98 -4.78 -3.16
CA VAL A 19 -22.41 -4.89 -2.89
C VAL A 19 -22.67 -6.16 -2.10
N LYS A 20 -23.38 -6.04 -0.98
CA LYS A 20 -23.71 -7.17 -0.10
C LYS A 20 -25.21 -7.45 -0.12
N ASP A 21 -25.57 -8.72 -0.02
CA ASP A 21 -26.94 -9.12 0.36
C ASP A 21 -27.20 -8.68 1.82
N PRO A 22 -28.19 -7.82 2.08
CA PRO A 22 -28.43 -7.31 3.42
C PRO A 22 -28.90 -8.39 4.40
N ARG A 23 -29.35 -9.55 3.93
CA ARG A 23 -29.85 -10.64 4.77
C ARG A 23 -28.73 -11.59 5.20
N SER A 24 -27.83 -11.93 4.28
CA SER A 24 -26.75 -12.91 4.52
C SER A 24 -25.39 -12.28 4.76
N GLY A 25 -25.17 -11.03 4.30
CA GLY A 25 -23.88 -10.40 4.26
C GLY A 25 -22.97 -10.91 3.12
N GLU A 26 -23.48 -11.80 2.27
CA GLU A 26 -22.77 -12.32 1.11
C GLU A 26 -22.41 -11.19 0.15
N ILE A 27 -21.15 -11.18 -0.32
CA ILE A 27 -20.69 -10.22 -1.31
C ILE A 27 -21.13 -10.72 -2.69
N ILE A 28 -22.10 -10.01 -3.26
CA ILE A 28 -22.69 -10.35 -4.57
C ILE A 28 -21.83 -9.80 -5.70
N GLU A 29 -21.27 -8.60 -5.52
CA GLU A 29 -20.50 -7.90 -6.52
C GLU A 29 -19.37 -7.11 -5.87
N SER A 30 -18.23 -7.06 -6.56
CA SER A 30 -17.05 -6.35 -6.11
C SER A 30 -16.36 -5.70 -7.30
N HIS A 31 -15.90 -4.46 -7.12
CA HIS A 31 -15.16 -3.71 -8.12
C HIS A 31 -13.84 -3.22 -7.51
N ILE A 32 -12.83 -3.03 -8.34
CA ILE A 32 -11.67 -2.22 -8.00
C ILE A 32 -11.65 -1.06 -9.00
N CYS A 33 -11.78 0.15 -8.48
CA CYS A 33 -11.65 1.37 -9.25
C CYS A 33 -10.23 1.89 -9.07
N TRP A 34 -9.49 1.91 -10.16
CA TRP A 34 -8.11 2.38 -10.20
C TRP A 34 -8.02 3.64 -11.05
N PHE A 35 -7.60 4.74 -10.46
CA PHE A 35 -7.37 5.98 -11.18
C PHE A 35 -5.93 5.99 -11.72
N HIS A 36 -5.77 6.35 -12.99
CA HIS A 36 -4.47 6.32 -13.64
C HIS A 36 -3.41 7.15 -12.92
N ASN A 37 -3.80 8.30 -12.37
CA ASN A 37 -2.91 9.20 -11.65
C ASN A 37 -2.46 8.68 -10.26
N MET A 38 -2.88 7.49 -9.88
CA MET A 38 -2.42 6.82 -8.65
C MET A 38 -0.90 6.62 -8.64
N THR A 39 -0.29 6.42 -9.81
CA THR A 39 1.17 6.30 -9.94
C THR A 39 1.91 7.56 -9.47
N ASN A 40 1.36 8.73 -9.74
CA ASN A 40 1.93 10.00 -9.25
C ASN A 40 1.83 10.11 -7.72
N LEU A 41 0.71 9.67 -7.15
CA LEU A 41 0.54 9.65 -5.69
C LEU A 41 1.55 8.71 -5.02
N LEU A 42 1.73 7.50 -5.58
CA LEU A 42 2.71 6.53 -5.11
C LEU A 42 4.13 7.10 -5.17
N THR A 43 4.48 7.75 -6.28
CA THR A 43 5.78 8.43 -6.43
C THR A 43 5.98 9.47 -5.33
N LYS A 44 5.01 10.36 -5.11
CA LYS A 44 5.06 11.39 -4.06
C LYS A 44 5.24 10.78 -2.67
N TRP A 45 4.46 9.74 -2.34
CA TRP A 45 4.53 9.08 -1.04
C TRP A 45 5.89 8.43 -0.80
N TYR A 46 6.37 7.67 -1.79
CA TYR A 46 7.63 6.95 -1.66
C TYR A 46 8.83 7.91 -1.59
N MET A 47 8.88 8.93 -2.44
CA MET A 47 9.92 9.97 -2.38
C MET A 47 9.95 10.66 -1.02
N THR A 48 8.78 11.01 -0.48
CA THR A 48 8.70 11.74 0.79
C THR A 48 9.13 10.88 1.97
N GLN A 49 8.75 9.61 1.99
CA GLN A 49 8.97 8.72 3.13
C GLN A 49 10.30 7.98 3.05
N CYS A 50 10.68 7.52 1.86
CA CYS A 50 11.85 6.66 1.66
C CYS A 50 13.04 7.35 0.96
N GLY A 51 12.91 8.60 0.53
CA GLY A 51 14.01 9.34 -0.11
C GLY A 51 15.33 9.38 0.69
N PRO A 52 15.32 9.49 2.03
CA PRO A 52 16.54 9.38 2.84
C PRO A 52 17.17 7.98 2.80
N LEU A 53 16.36 6.93 2.68
CA LEU A 53 16.73 5.52 2.80
C LEU A 53 17.10 4.91 1.45
N ASP A 54 16.19 5.02 0.49
CA ASP A 54 16.30 4.37 -0.81
C ASP A 54 16.75 5.38 -1.89
N LYS A 55 17.91 5.11 -2.49
CA LYS A 55 18.42 5.93 -3.59
C LYS A 55 17.49 5.95 -4.80
N ARG A 56 16.71 4.88 -5.02
CA ARG A 56 15.71 4.78 -6.10
C ARG A 56 14.58 5.80 -5.92
N ALA A 57 14.27 6.16 -4.67
CA ALA A 57 13.26 7.16 -4.34
C ALA A 57 13.68 8.62 -4.66
N ARG A 58 14.93 8.85 -5.08
CA ARG A 58 15.48 10.21 -5.33
C ARG A 58 15.36 10.64 -6.77
N THR A 59 14.61 9.92 -7.59
CA THR A 59 14.36 10.23 -9.00
C THR A 59 12.88 10.45 -9.23
N MET A 60 12.52 11.28 -10.21
CA MET A 60 11.11 11.51 -10.57
C MET A 60 10.49 10.34 -11.32
N ASN A 61 11.32 9.51 -11.95
CA ASN A 61 10.88 8.32 -12.68
C ASN A 61 11.44 7.08 -12.00
N PHE A 62 10.58 6.31 -11.37
CA PHE A 62 10.95 5.02 -10.79
C PHE A 62 11.09 3.97 -11.90
N ASP A 63 11.97 3.00 -11.68
CA ASP A 63 12.05 1.83 -12.54
C ASP A 63 10.76 0.98 -12.42
N ASP A 64 10.49 0.17 -13.44
CA ASP A 64 9.27 -0.64 -13.53
C ASP A 64 9.12 -1.62 -12.36
N ARG A 65 10.22 -2.09 -11.80
CA ARG A 65 10.20 -3.02 -10.67
C ARG A 65 9.70 -2.31 -9.41
N LEU A 66 10.29 -1.16 -9.07
CA LEU A 66 9.89 -0.38 -7.91
C LEU A 66 8.43 0.08 -8.04
N MET A 67 8.06 0.64 -9.19
CA MET A 67 6.67 1.06 -9.43
C MET A 67 5.70 -0.12 -9.33
N GLY A 68 6.08 -1.30 -9.85
CA GLY A 68 5.29 -2.52 -9.73
C GLY A 68 5.10 -2.99 -8.29
N GLU A 69 6.11 -2.84 -7.44
CA GLU A 69 6.02 -3.13 -6.00
C GLU A 69 5.05 -2.18 -5.29
N LEU A 70 5.11 -0.89 -5.60
CA LEU A 70 4.21 0.13 -5.06
C LEU A 70 2.74 -0.09 -5.50
N ILE A 71 2.53 -0.41 -6.76
CA ILE A 71 1.20 -0.75 -7.30
C ILE A 71 0.66 -2.00 -6.61
N ARG A 72 1.49 -3.04 -6.43
CA ARG A 72 1.10 -4.27 -5.74
C ARG A 72 0.67 -4.00 -4.31
N PHE A 73 1.37 -3.14 -3.60
CA PHE A 73 1.02 -2.73 -2.24
C PHE A 73 -0.41 -2.18 -2.18
N VAL A 74 -0.75 -1.18 -2.98
CA VAL A 74 -2.10 -0.59 -2.99
C VAL A 74 -3.12 -1.58 -3.53
N SER A 75 -2.81 -2.32 -4.60
CA SER A 75 -3.74 -3.32 -5.17
C SER A 75 -4.10 -4.41 -4.16
N SER A 76 -3.15 -4.85 -3.33
CA SER A 76 -3.43 -5.83 -2.27
C SER A 76 -4.42 -5.28 -1.23
N HIS A 77 -4.32 -4.00 -0.90
CA HIS A 77 -5.25 -3.31 -0.01
C HIS A 77 -6.67 -3.26 -0.62
N GLU A 78 -6.79 -2.84 -1.88
CA GLU A 78 -8.09 -2.77 -2.57
C GLU A 78 -8.73 -4.16 -2.76
N VAL A 79 -7.92 -5.19 -3.05
CA VAL A 79 -8.40 -6.59 -3.06
C VAL A 79 -8.92 -6.99 -1.68
N GLY A 80 -8.26 -6.58 -0.61
CA GLY A 80 -8.76 -6.80 0.75
C GLY A 80 -10.18 -6.25 0.94
N HIS A 81 -10.47 -5.06 0.43
CA HIS A 81 -11.82 -4.49 0.48
C HIS A 81 -12.83 -5.30 -0.32
N THR A 82 -12.46 -5.82 -1.48
CA THR A 82 -13.36 -6.67 -2.28
C THR A 82 -13.70 -8.00 -1.60
N LEU A 83 -12.87 -8.44 -0.66
CA LEU A 83 -13.14 -9.59 0.21
C LEU A 83 -13.95 -9.24 1.47
N GLY A 84 -14.35 -7.97 1.61
CA GLY A 84 -15.15 -7.49 2.74
C GLY A 84 -14.33 -7.05 3.95
N LEU A 85 -13.00 -7.00 3.85
CA LEU A 85 -12.15 -6.53 4.94
C LEU A 85 -12.27 -5.01 5.10
N ARG A 86 -12.29 -4.56 6.34
CA ARG A 86 -12.25 -3.13 6.68
C ARG A 86 -10.83 -2.71 7.03
N HIS A 87 -10.58 -1.40 7.02
CA HIS A 87 -9.32 -0.86 7.50
C HIS A 87 -9.00 -1.37 8.92
N ASN A 88 -7.74 -1.71 9.13
CA ASN A 88 -7.23 -2.19 10.41
C ASN A 88 -6.02 -1.34 10.85
N MET A 89 -6.30 -0.13 11.35
CA MET A 89 -5.26 0.80 11.81
C MET A 89 -4.52 0.30 13.06
N SER A 90 -5.08 -0.68 13.75
CA SER A 90 -4.42 -1.31 14.91
C SER A 90 -3.28 -2.25 14.53
N ALA A 91 -3.16 -2.63 13.25
CA ALA A 91 -2.14 -3.58 12.80
C ALA A 91 -0.72 -3.03 12.98
N SER A 92 -0.48 -1.76 12.68
CA SER A 92 0.83 -1.13 12.89
C SER A 92 1.18 -0.99 14.38
N TYR A 93 0.18 -0.85 15.26
CA TYR A 93 0.42 -0.85 16.71
C TYR A 93 0.97 -2.19 17.23
N ALA A 94 0.68 -3.30 16.56
CA ALA A 94 1.18 -4.62 16.93
C ALA A 94 2.69 -4.79 16.68
N THR A 95 3.31 -3.95 15.86
CA THR A 95 4.75 -3.97 15.61
C THR A 95 5.45 -3.00 16.57
N PRO A 96 6.32 -3.48 17.46
CA PRO A 96 7.10 -2.61 18.35
C PRO A 96 7.98 -1.65 17.53
N VAL A 97 8.02 -0.38 17.92
CA VAL A 97 8.73 0.67 17.17
C VAL A 97 10.22 0.36 16.99
N GLU A 98 10.86 -0.22 18.02
CA GLU A 98 12.26 -0.64 17.98
C GLU A 98 12.52 -1.74 16.95
N LYS A 99 11.49 -2.51 16.57
CA LYS A 99 11.59 -3.54 15.53
C LYS A 99 11.54 -2.99 14.11
N LEU A 100 11.07 -1.78 13.93
CA LEU A 100 11.07 -1.11 12.62
C LEU A 100 12.49 -0.81 12.10
N ARG A 101 13.50 -0.87 12.97
CA ARG A 101 14.92 -0.73 12.63
C ARG A 101 15.70 -2.06 12.70
N ASP A 102 15.04 -3.17 12.95
CA ASP A 102 15.61 -4.51 13.01
C ASP A 102 15.42 -5.22 11.65
N LYS A 103 16.48 -5.26 10.83
CA LYS A 103 16.43 -5.84 9.48
C LYS A 103 15.88 -7.27 9.49
N ALA A 104 16.38 -8.12 10.38
CA ALA A 104 15.96 -9.53 10.45
C ALA A 104 14.49 -9.68 10.83
N TRP A 105 13.98 -8.76 11.65
CA TRP A 105 12.56 -8.70 11.97
C TRP A 105 11.73 -8.29 10.76
N ILE A 106 12.09 -7.19 10.10
CA ILE A 106 11.35 -6.63 8.96
C ILE A 106 11.30 -7.62 7.79
N GLU A 107 12.42 -8.27 7.46
CA GLU A 107 12.46 -9.29 6.39
C GLU A 107 11.50 -10.47 6.68
N LYS A 108 11.28 -10.80 7.93
CA LYS A 108 10.43 -11.92 8.34
C LYS A 108 8.97 -11.54 8.55
N HIS A 109 8.70 -10.37 9.10
CA HIS A 109 7.37 -9.99 9.61
C HIS A 109 6.74 -8.79 8.89
N GLY A 110 7.53 -8.02 8.12
CA GLY A 110 7.12 -6.73 7.60
C GLY A 110 7.03 -5.64 8.67
N HIS A 111 6.65 -4.45 8.28
CA HIS A 111 6.48 -3.31 9.19
C HIS A 111 5.04 -3.16 9.72
N THR A 112 4.09 -3.91 9.16
CA THR A 112 2.70 -3.97 9.64
C THR A 112 2.17 -5.40 9.50
N ALA A 113 1.24 -5.77 10.37
CA ALA A 113 0.65 -7.10 10.41
C ALA A 113 -0.55 -7.27 9.44
N SER A 114 -0.97 -6.22 8.74
CA SER A 114 -2.15 -6.27 7.85
C SER A 114 -2.01 -5.36 6.66
N ILE A 115 -2.39 -5.87 5.48
CA ILE A 115 -2.54 -5.08 4.26
C ILE A 115 -3.65 -4.01 4.38
N MET A 116 -4.54 -4.14 5.37
CA MET A 116 -5.64 -3.20 5.59
C MET A 116 -5.27 -2.01 6.48
N ASP A 117 -4.00 -1.88 6.85
CA ASP A 117 -3.46 -0.72 7.54
C ASP A 117 -3.04 0.37 6.54
N TYR A 118 -2.93 1.60 7.02
CA TYR A 118 -2.35 2.73 6.29
C TYR A 118 -0.89 2.98 6.69
N ALA A 119 -0.18 1.94 7.09
CA ALA A 119 1.22 2.04 7.51
C ALA A 119 2.16 2.54 6.41
N ARG A 120 1.76 2.41 5.13
CA ARG A 120 2.51 2.83 3.95
C ARG A 120 3.92 2.21 3.92
N PHE A 121 4.96 3.00 4.16
CA PHE A 121 6.36 2.57 4.07
C PHE A 121 7.06 2.72 5.41
N ASN A 122 8.14 1.95 5.63
CA ASN A 122 8.92 2.04 6.86
C ASN A 122 9.86 3.25 6.85
N TYR A 123 9.32 4.43 7.14
CA TYR A 123 10.08 5.69 7.22
C TYR A 123 10.89 5.85 8.53
N VAL A 124 10.76 4.91 9.47
CA VAL A 124 11.50 4.91 10.75
C VAL A 124 12.91 4.37 10.58
N ALA A 125 13.11 3.45 9.64
CA ALA A 125 14.42 2.91 9.32
C ALA A 125 15.40 4.01 8.92
N GLN A 126 16.69 3.78 9.16
CA GLN A 126 17.76 4.70 8.84
C GLN A 126 18.73 4.07 7.82
N PRO A 127 19.52 4.86 7.08
CA PRO A 127 20.43 4.32 6.06
C PRO A 127 21.42 3.26 6.59
N GLU A 128 21.83 3.38 7.85
CA GLU A 128 22.73 2.44 8.52
C GLU A 128 22.06 1.09 8.85
N ASP A 129 20.74 1.02 8.88
CA ASP A 129 20.00 -0.21 9.20
C ASP A 129 20.01 -1.20 8.02
N ASN A 130 20.33 -0.71 6.79
CA ASN A 130 20.36 -1.50 5.55
C ASN A 130 19.06 -2.29 5.30
N ILE A 131 17.91 -1.68 5.60
CA ILE A 131 16.57 -2.23 5.37
C ILE A 131 16.09 -1.73 4.02
N ASP A 132 15.63 -2.65 3.17
CA ASP A 132 14.89 -2.30 1.96
C ASP A 132 13.47 -1.86 2.38
N SER A 133 13.08 -0.66 1.99
CA SER A 133 11.78 -0.04 2.32
C SER A 133 10.67 -0.46 1.39
#